data_b4004f63ef8cdcadd0c8f9285253ee8f
#
_entry.id   b4004f63ef8cdcadd0c8f9285253ee8f
#
_cell.length_a   1.000
_cell.length_b   1.000
_cell.length_c   1.000
_cell.angle_alpha   90.00
_cell.angle_beta   90.00
_cell.angle_gamma   90.00
#
_symmetry.space_group_name_H-M   'P 1'
#
loop_
_entity.id
_entity.type
_entity.pdbx_description
1 polymer ?
#
loop_
_entity_poly.entity_id
_entity_poly.type
_entity_poly.pdbx_seq_one_letter_code
_entity_poly.pdbx_strand_id
1 'polypeptide(L)'
;MTDPVGPVFAALADPTRRWMVETLLREGSTSVPVLSAALPMTRQAVAKHLAALDDAGLLERTPGPRREVRYRLRPGALGPASAWLRGAEAAWEDRLVRLKDAVEDRGGA
;
A
#
# COMPACT_ATOMS: atom_id res chain seq x y z
N MET A 1 -20.13 -6.62 5.90
CA MET A 1 -19.56 -6.31 4.58
C MET A 1 -18.05 -6.29 4.67
N THR A 2 -17.36 -7.05 3.84
CA THR A 2 -15.91 -7.10 3.84
C THR A 2 -15.35 -5.93 3.06
N ASP A 3 -14.40 -5.21 3.64
CA ASP A 3 -13.71 -4.11 2.98
C ASP A 3 -12.24 -4.53 2.72
N PRO A 4 -11.90 -5.01 1.52
CA PRO A 4 -10.54 -5.44 1.23
C PRO A 4 -9.57 -4.28 0.96
N VAL A 5 -10.07 -3.06 0.80
CA VAL A 5 -9.28 -1.91 0.36
C VAL A 5 -9.00 -0.91 1.48
N GLY A 6 -9.98 -0.66 2.34
CA GLY A 6 -9.87 0.31 3.43
C GLY A 6 -8.67 0.10 4.34
N PRO A 7 -8.45 -1.11 4.87
CA PRO A 7 -7.29 -1.37 5.74
C PRO A 7 -5.94 -1.10 5.04
N VAL A 8 -5.84 -1.40 3.75
CA VAL A 8 -4.63 -1.14 2.97
C VAL A 8 -4.37 0.36 2.87
N PHE A 9 -5.38 1.14 2.50
CA PHE A 9 -5.24 2.59 2.41
C PHE A 9 -4.94 3.22 3.78
N ALA A 10 -5.58 2.75 4.84
CA ALA A 10 -5.30 3.23 6.19
C ALA A 10 -3.85 2.96 6.59
N ALA A 11 -3.35 1.76 6.31
CA ALA A 11 -1.96 1.41 6.60
C ALA A 11 -0.99 2.29 5.81
N LEU A 12 -1.29 2.57 4.55
CA LEU A 12 -0.43 3.38 3.66
C LEU A 12 -0.62 4.89 3.85
N ALA A 13 -1.54 5.33 4.69
CA ALA A 13 -1.73 6.75 4.96
C ALA A 13 -0.55 7.35 5.74
N ASP A 14 0.15 6.55 6.53
CA ASP A 14 1.32 7.00 7.28
C ASP A 14 2.58 6.99 6.40
N PRO A 15 3.33 8.12 6.33
CA PRO A 15 4.51 8.20 5.47
C PRO A 15 5.64 7.24 5.88
N THR A 16 5.80 6.95 7.17
CA THR A 16 6.80 5.99 7.62
C THR A 16 6.46 4.57 7.14
N ARG A 17 5.19 4.19 7.20
CA ARG A 17 4.75 2.89 6.70
C ARG A 17 4.92 2.79 5.19
N ARG A 18 4.62 3.86 4.43
CA ARG A 18 4.91 3.87 2.98
C ARG A 18 6.39 3.68 2.71
N TRP A 19 7.25 4.36 3.48
CA TRP A 19 8.70 4.19 3.35
C TRP A 19 9.13 2.74 3.61
N MET A 20 8.52 2.08 4.59
CA MET A 20 8.78 0.66 4.87
C MET A 20 8.37 -0.23 3.70
N VAL A 21 7.22 0.01 3.10
CA VAL A 21 6.77 -0.73 1.91
C VAL A 21 7.72 -0.51 0.74
N GLU A 22 8.13 0.73 0.51
CA GLU A 22 9.11 1.06 -0.55
C GLU A 22 10.44 0.35 -0.31
N THR A 23 10.88 0.26 0.94
CA THR A 23 12.07 -0.49 1.31
C THR A 23 11.92 -1.97 0.99
N LEU A 24 10.77 -2.56 1.30
CA LEU A 24 10.48 -3.95 0.96
C LEU A 24 10.44 -4.19 -0.54
N LEU A 25 9.94 -3.23 -1.31
CA LEU A 25 9.94 -3.32 -2.78
C LEU A 25 11.36 -3.32 -3.34
N ARG A 26 12.27 -2.56 -2.73
CA ARG A 26 13.68 -2.50 -3.17
C ARG A 26 14.48 -3.70 -2.70
N GLU A 27 14.33 -4.06 -1.42
CA GLU A 27 15.22 -5.02 -0.75
C GLU A 27 14.68 -6.45 -0.73
N GLY A 28 13.38 -6.62 -0.95
CA GLY A 28 12.71 -7.92 -0.91
C GLY A 28 12.29 -8.35 0.48
N SER A 29 13.11 -8.14 1.50
CA SER A 29 12.78 -8.44 2.89
C SER A 29 13.49 -7.49 3.84
N THR A 30 13.00 -7.40 5.06
CA THR A 30 13.60 -6.58 6.11
C THR A 30 13.29 -7.16 7.49
N SER A 31 13.84 -6.54 8.52
CA SER A 31 13.61 -6.92 9.92
C SER A 31 13.56 -5.69 10.79
N VAL A 32 13.08 -5.84 12.04
CA VAL A 32 13.06 -4.74 13.00
C VAL A 32 14.46 -4.15 13.22
N PRO A 33 15.52 -4.95 13.46
CA PRO A 33 16.86 -4.37 13.62
C PRO A 33 17.35 -3.59 12.39
N VAL A 34 17.08 -4.08 11.19
CA VAL A 34 17.50 -3.40 9.95
C VAL A 34 16.80 -2.05 9.81
N LEU A 35 15.48 -2.03 9.98
CA LEU A 35 14.70 -0.80 9.88
C LEU A 35 15.04 0.20 10.99
N SER A 36 15.26 -0.29 12.21
CA SER A 36 15.58 0.55 13.35
C SER A 36 16.94 1.23 13.19
N ALA A 37 17.89 0.59 12.51
CA ALA A 37 19.17 1.20 12.19
C ALA A 37 19.04 2.33 11.15
N ALA A 38 18.02 2.30 10.31
CA ALA A 38 17.81 3.29 9.24
C ALA A 38 16.85 4.41 9.62
N LEU A 39 16.08 4.26 10.70
CA LEU A 39 15.02 5.20 11.07
C LEU A 39 15.33 5.84 12.45
N PRO A 40 15.01 7.12 12.62
CA PRO A 40 15.20 7.82 13.90
C PRO A 40 14.05 7.50 14.87
N MET A 41 13.81 6.23 15.15
CA MET A 41 12.76 5.79 16.07
C MET A 41 13.16 4.52 16.78
N THR A 42 12.46 4.21 17.87
CA THR A 42 12.72 3.02 18.66
C THR A 42 12.34 1.74 17.92
N ARG A 43 12.93 0.61 18.34
CA ARG A 43 12.55 -0.72 17.81
C ARG A 43 11.07 -1.00 18.07
N GLN A 44 10.54 -0.55 19.21
CA GLN A 44 9.13 -0.70 19.54
C GLN A 44 8.23 0.06 18.55
N ALA A 45 8.60 1.27 18.18
CA ALA A 45 7.87 2.04 17.20
C ALA A 45 7.92 1.38 15.81
N VAL A 46 9.09 0.89 15.40
CA VAL A 46 9.26 0.14 14.16
C VAL A 46 8.35 -1.10 14.16
N ALA A 47 8.36 -1.85 15.25
CA ALA A 47 7.53 -3.06 15.40
C ALA A 47 6.04 -2.73 15.29
N LYS A 48 5.58 -1.62 15.85
CA LYS A 48 4.19 -1.17 15.74
C LYS A 48 3.80 -0.84 14.30
N HIS A 49 4.68 -0.18 13.56
CA HIS A 49 4.43 0.11 12.14
C HIS A 49 4.35 -1.17 11.31
N LEU A 50 5.26 -2.12 11.55
CA LEU A 50 5.21 -3.42 10.88
C LEU A 50 3.95 -4.20 11.24
N ALA A 51 3.52 -4.16 12.50
CA ALA A 51 2.27 -4.80 12.93
C ALA A 51 1.05 -4.20 12.22
N ALA A 52 1.02 -2.88 12.04
CA ALA A 52 -0.07 -2.22 11.31
C ALA A 52 -0.12 -2.66 9.84
N LEU A 53 1.03 -2.79 9.19
CA LEU A 53 1.13 -3.30 7.82
C LEU A 53 0.70 -4.78 7.74
N ASP A 54 1.13 -5.58 8.72
CA ASP A 54 0.77 -7.00 8.79
C ASP A 54 -0.74 -7.18 9.01
N ASP A 55 -1.33 -6.41 9.93
CA ASP A 55 -2.77 -6.44 10.21
C ASP A 55 -3.60 -6.05 9.00
N ALA A 56 -3.08 -5.19 8.14
CA ALA A 56 -3.73 -4.81 6.88
C ALA A 56 -3.59 -5.88 5.79
N GLY A 57 -2.91 -6.98 6.07
CA GLY A 57 -2.71 -8.06 5.11
C GLY A 57 -1.60 -7.84 4.09
N LEU A 58 -0.74 -6.84 4.33
CA LEU A 58 0.32 -6.49 3.38
C LEU A 58 1.58 -7.31 3.51
N LEU A 59 1.82 -7.91 4.69
CA LEU A 59 3.09 -8.57 5.00
C LEU A 59 2.94 -10.06 5.22
N GLU A 60 4.03 -10.77 4.96
CA GLU A 60 4.26 -12.12 5.44
C GLU A 60 5.49 -12.12 6.34
N ARG A 61 5.46 -12.93 7.39
CA ARG A 61 6.59 -13.14 8.27
C ARG A 61 7.29 -14.43 7.87
N THR A 62 8.61 -14.41 7.81
CA THR A 62 9.42 -15.57 7.49
C THR A 62 10.53 -15.70 8.53
N PRO A 63 10.99 -16.94 8.84
CA PRO A 63 12.12 -17.09 9.74
C PRO A 63 13.40 -16.59 9.09
N GLY A 64 14.18 -15.84 9.85
CA GLY A 64 15.51 -15.40 9.46
C GLY A 64 16.58 -16.09 10.26
N PRO A 65 17.87 -15.76 10.02
CA PRO A 65 18.97 -16.31 10.80
C PRO A 65 18.84 -15.92 12.27
N ARG A 66 19.31 -16.77 13.18
CA ARG A 66 19.35 -16.52 14.63
C ARG A 66 17.98 -16.22 15.25
N ARG A 67 16.93 -16.92 14.78
CA ARG A 67 15.55 -16.73 15.24
C ARG A 67 15.00 -15.33 14.95
N GLU A 68 15.64 -14.58 14.08
CA GLU A 68 15.14 -13.27 13.64
C GLU A 68 13.88 -13.46 12.81
N VAL A 69 12.91 -12.57 13.00
CA VAL A 69 11.72 -12.52 12.15
C VAL A 69 12.00 -11.57 10.99
N ARG A 70 11.82 -12.07 9.78
CA ARG A 70 11.91 -11.24 8.58
C ARG A 70 10.52 -11.01 8.02
N TYR A 71 10.37 -9.88 7.38
CA TYR A 71 9.12 -9.45 6.76
C TYR A 71 9.32 -9.26 5.27
N ARG A 72 8.33 -9.63 4.51
CA ARG A 72 8.27 -9.37 3.07
C ARG A 72 6.84 -9.01 2.70
N LEU A 73 6.65 -8.39 1.55
CA LEU A 73 5.30 -8.12 1.03
C LEU A 73 4.64 -9.44 0.65
N ARG A 74 3.37 -9.59 1.06
CA ARG A 74 2.59 -10.74 0.65
C ARG A 74 2.33 -10.65 -0.86
N PRO A 75 2.57 -11.74 -1.63
CA PRO A 75 2.26 -11.73 -3.06
C PRO A 75 0.80 -11.35 -3.32
N GLY A 76 0.58 -10.40 -4.21
CA GLY A 76 -0.76 -9.93 -4.56
C GLY A 76 -1.42 -9.02 -3.52
N ALA A 77 -0.72 -8.63 -2.45
CA ALA A 77 -1.31 -7.82 -1.37
C ALA A 77 -1.86 -6.48 -1.84
N LEU A 78 -1.23 -5.86 -2.83
CA LEU A 78 -1.66 -4.56 -3.37
C LEU A 78 -2.69 -4.69 -4.49
N GLY A 79 -3.03 -5.91 -4.91
CA GLY A 79 -3.94 -6.16 -6.03
C GLY A 79 -5.32 -5.54 -5.87
N PRO A 80 -6.04 -5.78 -4.75
CA PRO A 80 -7.36 -5.18 -4.55
C PRO A 80 -7.34 -3.65 -4.55
N ALA A 81 -6.37 -3.02 -3.89
CA ALA A 81 -6.23 -1.57 -3.87
C ALA A 81 -5.91 -1.02 -5.27
N SER A 82 -5.02 -1.67 -5.99
CA SER A 82 -4.67 -1.31 -7.37
C SER A 82 -5.88 -1.42 -8.29
N ALA A 83 -6.67 -2.50 -8.18
CA ALA A 83 -7.88 -2.68 -8.98
C ALA A 83 -8.92 -1.59 -8.68
N TRP A 84 -9.09 -1.24 -7.40
CA TRP A 84 -10.02 -0.19 -7.01
C TRP A 84 -9.61 1.16 -7.61
N LEU A 85 -8.33 1.51 -7.52
CA LEU A 85 -7.80 2.76 -8.08
C LEU A 85 -7.99 2.81 -9.60
N ARG A 86 -7.67 1.73 -10.31
CA ARG A 86 -7.86 1.68 -11.76
C ARG A 86 -9.34 1.80 -12.14
N GLY A 87 -10.23 1.16 -11.39
CA GLY A 87 -11.67 1.27 -11.62
C GLY A 87 -12.18 2.69 -11.41
N ALA A 88 -11.75 3.35 -10.35
CA ALA A 88 -12.12 4.73 -10.06
C ALA A 88 -11.62 5.67 -11.16
N GLU A 89 -10.39 5.50 -11.60
CA GLU A 89 -9.80 6.31 -12.65
C GLU A 89 -10.52 6.12 -13.99
N ALA A 90 -10.82 4.89 -14.35
CA ALA A 90 -11.58 4.57 -15.56
C ALA A 90 -12.98 5.18 -15.54
N ALA A 91 -13.67 5.11 -14.40
CA ALA A 91 -15.00 5.70 -14.23
C ALA A 91 -14.95 7.23 -14.38
N TRP A 92 -13.92 7.86 -13.82
CA TRP A 92 -13.73 9.31 -13.95
C TRP A 92 -13.45 9.73 -15.39
N GLU A 93 -12.56 9.03 -16.08
CA GLU A 93 -12.23 9.28 -17.49
C GLU A 93 -13.46 9.12 -18.38
N ASP A 94 -14.28 8.10 -18.16
CA ASP A 94 -15.52 7.86 -18.89
C ASP A 94 -16.50 9.03 -18.69
N ARG A 95 -16.60 9.55 -17.47
CA ARG A 95 -17.42 10.73 -17.17
C ARG A 95 -16.90 11.97 -17.90
N LEU A 96 -15.60 12.16 -17.96
CA LEU A 96 -15.00 13.31 -18.68
C LEU A 96 -15.29 13.24 -20.18
N VAL A 97 -15.21 12.05 -20.77
CA VAL A 97 -15.55 11.84 -22.19
C VAL A 97 -17.01 12.20 -22.43
N ARG A 98 -17.94 11.74 -21.60
CA ARG A 98 -19.37 12.08 -21.73
C ARG A 98 -19.62 13.57 -21.58
N LEU A 99 -18.95 14.25 -20.68
CA LEU A 99 -19.06 15.69 -20.51
C LEU A 99 -18.54 16.44 -21.73
N LYS A 100 -17.43 16.01 -22.28
CA LYS A 100 -16.85 16.60 -23.49
C LYS A 100 -17.79 16.45 -24.68
N ASP A 101 -18.33 15.25 -24.89
CA ASP A 101 -19.29 14.99 -25.97
C ASP A 101 -20.54 15.84 -25.83
N ALA A 102 -21.07 15.99 -24.63
CA ALA A 102 -22.26 16.84 -24.38
C ALA A 102 -21.97 18.32 -24.68
N VAL A 103 -20.80 18.82 -24.34
CA VAL A 103 -20.39 20.21 -24.63
C VAL A 103 -20.18 20.39 -26.13
N GLU A 104 -19.55 19.46 -26.82
CA GLU A 104 -19.33 19.53 -28.27
C GLU A 104 -20.65 19.47 -29.04
N ASP A 105 -21.59 18.63 -28.63
CA ASP A 105 -22.93 18.53 -29.23
C ASP A 105 -23.71 19.86 -29.09
N ARG A 106 -23.56 20.56 -27.95
CA ARG A 106 -24.19 21.87 -27.75
C ARG A 106 -23.49 22.97 -28.51
N GLY A 107 -22.18 22.88 -28.70
CA GLY A 107 -21.39 23.86 -29.43
C GLY A 107 -21.42 23.69 -30.92
N GLY A 108 -21.82 22.53 -31.43
CA GLY A 108 -21.84 22.18 -32.84
C GLY A 108 -23.11 22.54 -33.61
N ALA A 109 -24.02 23.21 -32.97
CA ALA A 109 -25.27 23.61 -33.61
C ALA A 109 -25.06 24.75 -34.63
#